data_a20eea120669991cffeb16a6fcc0a8cc
#
_entry.id   a20eea120669991cffeb16a6fcc0a8cc
#
_cell.length_a   1.000
_cell.length_b   1.000
_cell.length_c   1.000
_cell.angle_alpha   90.00
_cell.angle_beta   90.00
_cell.angle_gamma   90.00
#
_symmetry.space_group_name_H-M   'P 1'
#
loop_
_entity.id
_entity.type
_entity.pdbx_description
1 polymer ?
#
loop_
_entity_poly.entity_id
_entity_poly.type
_entity_poly.pdbx_seq_one_letter_code
_entity_poly.pdbx_strand_id
1 'polypeptide(L)'
;MKSTFADLFTKPVAQNGFAKKAEELGRTYRTADGLDLKNGDVLIAAITSCTNTSNPGVLLAAGLLAKKAVARGLKVKPHIKTSLAPGSRVVTDYLERAKLLPHLSELGFNVAAYGCTTCIGNAGDLTPAINEAITANDLVCAAVLSGNRNFEARIHPNLRANFLASPPLVVAYAIAGSMSVDLMTEPLGKDKKGRDVYLGDIWPSSDEVHALMKYAMNAKTFRRLYSDLTKDHKLWNAVPTASGQVYDWPKSTYIAEPPFFADFAMEPPIADNPIRGARALGLFGDSITTDHISPAGSFREASPAGQYLVGHGVKRADFNSYGARRGNHEVMMRGTFANVRIKNLMIPSKADGTREEGGVTLHQPSGEKPWCSAARNTAPAPRATGRPRARSCWV
;
A
#
# COMPACT_ATOMS: atom_id res chain seq x y z
N MET A 1 -20.42 -2.89 -8.06
CA MET A 1 -19.55 -2.87 -6.85
C MET A 1 -20.37 -3.09 -5.58
N LYS A 2 -21.53 -2.43 -5.36
CA LYS A 2 -22.41 -2.64 -4.19
C LYS A 2 -22.78 -4.12 -4.00
N SER A 3 -23.35 -4.75 -5.02
CA SER A 3 -23.72 -6.18 -5.00
C SER A 3 -22.49 -7.10 -4.75
N THR A 4 -21.38 -6.82 -5.43
CA THR A 4 -20.12 -7.57 -5.25
C THR A 4 -19.61 -7.48 -3.82
N PHE A 5 -19.66 -6.28 -3.20
CA PHE A 5 -19.23 -6.11 -1.83
C PHE A 5 -20.14 -6.87 -0.85
N ALA A 6 -21.48 -6.75 -1.01
CA ALA A 6 -22.45 -7.46 -0.18
C ALA A 6 -22.30 -8.99 -0.29
N ASP A 7 -22.02 -9.50 -1.49
CA ASP A 7 -21.76 -10.90 -1.73
C ASP A 7 -20.45 -11.36 -1.04
N LEU A 8 -19.35 -10.63 -1.22
CA LEU A 8 -18.07 -10.92 -0.54
C LEU A 8 -18.18 -10.80 0.98
N PHE A 9 -19.05 -9.93 1.49
CA PHE A 9 -19.22 -9.70 2.92
C PHE A 9 -19.66 -10.96 3.65
N THR A 10 -20.56 -11.73 3.06
CA THR A 10 -21.12 -12.95 3.65
C THR A 10 -20.41 -14.23 3.23
N LYS A 11 -19.69 -14.23 2.10
CA LYS A 11 -18.96 -15.42 1.63
C LYS A 11 -17.93 -15.91 2.64
N PRO A 12 -17.74 -17.25 2.73
CA PRO A 12 -16.66 -17.85 3.53
C PRO A 12 -15.27 -17.36 3.12
N VAL A 13 -14.34 -17.30 4.08
CA VAL A 13 -12.93 -16.93 3.81
C VAL A 13 -12.29 -17.85 2.76
N ALA A 14 -12.62 -19.14 2.77
CA ALA A 14 -12.12 -20.11 1.78
C ALA A 14 -12.54 -19.76 0.33
N GLN A 15 -13.57 -18.94 0.16
CA GLN A 15 -14.05 -18.43 -1.13
C GLN A 15 -13.67 -16.95 -1.35
N ASN A 16 -12.62 -16.47 -0.68
CA ASN A 16 -12.16 -15.08 -0.68
C ASN A 16 -13.20 -14.08 -0.18
N GLY A 17 -14.11 -14.49 0.70
CA GLY A 17 -15.07 -13.65 1.37
C GLY A 17 -14.60 -13.22 2.77
N PHE A 18 -15.43 -12.42 3.44
CA PHE A 18 -15.12 -11.88 4.77
C PHE A 18 -15.81 -12.67 5.91
N ALA A 19 -16.67 -13.64 5.58
CA ALA A 19 -17.40 -14.51 6.51
C ALA A 19 -18.18 -13.76 7.60
N LYS A 20 -18.78 -12.63 7.24
CA LYS A 20 -19.58 -11.79 8.13
C LYS A 20 -21.08 -12.10 8.01
N LYS A 21 -21.85 -11.76 9.04
CA LYS A 21 -23.30 -11.87 9.01
C LYS A 21 -23.91 -10.70 8.24
N ALA A 22 -24.92 -10.95 7.44
CA ALA A 22 -25.57 -9.92 6.61
C ALA A 22 -26.12 -8.72 7.43
N GLU A 23 -26.59 -9.01 8.65
CA GLU A 23 -27.13 -7.98 9.55
C GLU A 23 -26.07 -6.96 10.02
N GLU A 24 -24.80 -7.35 10.00
CA GLU A 24 -23.69 -6.48 10.41
C GLU A 24 -23.37 -5.41 9.36
N LEU A 25 -23.78 -5.59 8.11
CA LEU A 25 -23.46 -4.67 7.02
C LEU A 25 -23.98 -3.25 7.27
N GLY A 26 -25.21 -3.13 7.79
CA GLY A 26 -25.82 -1.83 8.09
C GLY A 26 -25.53 -1.28 9.49
N ARG A 27 -24.86 -2.05 10.34
CA ARG A 27 -24.61 -1.68 11.73
C ARG A 27 -23.59 -0.55 11.84
N THR A 28 -23.90 0.44 12.69
CA THR A 28 -23.03 1.57 12.99
C THR A 28 -22.19 1.32 14.23
N TYR A 29 -20.92 1.68 14.15
CA TYR A 29 -19.94 1.56 15.23
C TYR A 29 -19.32 2.93 15.49
N ARG A 30 -19.41 3.42 16.71
CA ARG A 30 -18.91 4.74 17.07
C ARG A 30 -17.47 4.65 17.52
N THR A 31 -16.62 5.50 16.96
CA THR A 31 -15.22 5.63 17.38
C THR A 31 -15.10 6.47 18.66
N ALA A 32 -13.95 6.41 19.33
CA ALA A 32 -13.69 7.18 20.55
C ALA A 32 -13.76 8.69 20.33
N ASP A 33 -13.46 9.18 19.12
CA ASP A 33 -13.55 10.58 18.72
C ASP A 33 -14.93 10.97 18.15
N GLY A 34 -15.91 10.06 18.26
CA GLY A 34 -17.32 10.32 17.95
C GLY A 34 -17.70 10.15 16.48
N LEU A 35 -16.85 9.57 15.65
CA LEU A 35 -17.15 9.23 14.27
C LEU A 35 -17.97 7.95 14.20
N ASP A 36 -18.97 7.92 13.32
CA ASP A 36 -19.76 6.74 13.02
C ASP A 36 -19.19 6.00 11.80
N LEU A 37 -18.77 4.75 11.99
CA LEU A 37 -18.27 3.85 10.95
C LEU A 37 -19.22 2.68 10.71
N LYS A 38 -19.25 2.20 9.46
CA LYS A 38 -19.98 1.01 9.03
C LYS A 38 -19.09 0.09 8.21
N ASN A 39 -19.48 -1.17 8.14
CA ASN A 39 -18.87 -2.07 7.16
C ASN A 39 -19.09 -1.53 5.74
N GLY A 40 -18.04 -1.57 4.93
CA GLY A 40 -18.05 -1.01 3.59
C GLY A 40 -17.67 0.47 3.49
N ASP A 41 -17.46 1.17 4.59
CA ASP A 41 -17.03 2.56 4.53
C ASP A 41 -15.63 2.67 3.93
N VAL A 42 -15.48 3.64 3.03
CA VAL A 42 -14.21 3.97 2.40
C VAL A 42 -13.39 4.82 3.35
N LEU A 43 -12.20 4.36 3.72
CA LEU A 43 -11.29 5.09 4.60
C LEU A 43 -10.05 5.60 3.86
N ILE A 44 -9.71 4.98 2.73
CA ILE A 44 -8.64 5.43 1.85
C ILE A 44 -9.16 5.49 0.41
N ALA A 45 -8.97 6.64 -0.23
CA ALA A 45 -9.26 6.82 -1.65
C ALA A 45 -8.02 7.43 -2.34
N ALA A 46 -7.39 6.69 -3.24
CA ALA A 46 -6.11 7.11 -3.79
C ALA A 46 -6.04 7.04 -5.32
N ILE A 47 -5.67 8.15 -5.94
CA ILE A 47 -5.26 8.18 -7.34
C ILE A 47 -3.76 7.92 -7.40
N THR A 48 -3.36 6.77 -7.95
CA THR A 48 -1.96 6.34 -8.03
C THR A 48 -1.40 6.45 -9.43
N SER A 49 -0.09 6.35 -9.57
CA SER A 49 0.61 6.52 -10.86
C SER A 49 0.27 5.45 -11.90
N CYS A 50 -0.12 4.25 -11.48
CA CYS A 50 -0.23 3.09 -12.36
C CYS A 50 -1.21 3.27 -13.52
N THR A 51 -2.29 4.02 -13.34
CA THR A 51 -3.32 4.25 -14.35
C THR A 51 -3.17 5.58 -15.10
N ASN A 52 -2.50 6.56 -14.52
CA ASN A 52 -2.42 7.91 -15.10
C ASN A 52 -1.17 8.16 -15.96
N THR A 53 -0.14 7.34 -15.83
CA THR A 53 1.12 7.53 -16.55
C THR A 53 0.95 7.36 -18.06
N SER A 54 0.14 6.40 -18.49
CA SER A 54 -0.06 6.06 -19.90
C SER A 54 -1.37 6.59 -20.51
N ASN A 55 -2.30 7.07 -19.69
CA ASN A 55 -3.60 7.57 -20.14
C ASN A 55 -3.98 8.88 -19.42
N PRO A 56 -3.61 10.03 -19.97
CA PRO A 56 -3.97 11.33 -19.39
C PRO A 56 -5.48 11.59 -19.37
N GLY A 57 -6.25 10.99 -20.29
CA GLY A 57 -7.69 11.18 -20.39
C GLY A 57 -8.43 10.79 -19.12
N VAL A 58 -8.05 9.67 -18.47
CA VAL A 58 -8.71 9.22 -17.24
C VAL A 58 -8.44 10.16 -16.06
N LEU A 59 -7.28 10.82 -16.04
CA LEU A 59 -6.97 11.77 -14.97
C LEU A 59 -7.59 13.14 -15.23
N LEU A 60 -7.68 13.58 -16.49
CA LEU A 60 -8.47 14.75 -16.87
C LEU A 60 -9.95 14.54 -16.54
N ALA A 61 -10.50 13.34 -16.77
CA ALA A 61 -11.85 12.98 -16.37
C ALA A 61 -12.04 13.03 -14.85
N ALA A 62 -11.08 12.56 -14.05
CA ALA A 62 -11.12 12.69 -12.59
C ALA A 62 -11.14 14.15 -12.13
N GLY A 63 -10.30 14.98 -12.74
CA GLY A 63 -10.26 16.41 -12.45
C GLY A 63 -11.54 17.15 -12.87
N LEU A 64 -12.14 16.81 -14.02
CA LEU A 64 -13.44 17.35 -14.46
C LEU A 64 -14.57 16.93 -13.52
N LEU A 65 -14.59 15.66 -13.10
CA LEU A 65 -15.56 15.16 -12.13
C LEU A 65 -15.43 15.92 -10.81
N ALA A 66 -14.21 16.09 -10.30
CA ALA A 66 -13.95 16.87 -9.10
C ALA A 66 -14.44 18.33 -9.24
N LYS A 67 -14.17 18.98 -10.37
CA LYS A 67 -14.64 20.35 -10.67
C LYS A 67 -16.16 20.44 -10.62
N LYS A 68 -16.88 19.48 -11.26
CA LYS A 68 -18.35 19.45 -11.27
C LYS A 68 -18.90 19.13 -9.87
N ALA A 69 -18.27 18.23 -9.12
CA ALA A 69 -18.67 17.90 -7.76
C ALA A 69 -18.56 19.10 -6.80
N VAL A 70 -17.41 19.79 -6.83
CA VAL A 70 -17.16 21.01 -6.05
C VAL A 70 -18.16 22.11 -6.40
N ALA A 71 -18.45 22.31 -7.69
CA ALA A 71 -19.44 23.31 -8.13
C ALA A 71 -20.84 23.02 -7.55
N ARG A 72 -21.20 21.75 -7.40
CA ARG A 72 -22.46 21.30 -6.73
C ARG A 72 -22.38 21.40 -5.21
N GLY A 73 -21.19 21.58 -4.62
CA GLY A 73 -20.98 21.65 -3.18
C GLY A 73 -20.75 20.30 -2.50
N LEU A 74 -20.51 19.24 -3.28
CA LEU A 74 -20.15 17.94 -2.75
C LEU A 74 -18.77 18.00 -2.09
N LYS A 75 -18.59 17.22 -1.03
CA LYS A 75 -17.36 17.14 -0.24
C LYS A 75 -17.02 15.68 0.07
N VAL A 76 -15.78 15.41 0.27
CA VAL A 76 -15.32 14.14 0.88
C VAL A 76 -15.37 14.27 2.39
N LYS A 77 -15.79 13.23 3.10
CA LYS A 77 -15.83 13.21 4.56
C LYS A 77 -14.40 13.34 5.13
N PRO A 78 -14.18 14.11 6.21
CA PRO A 78 -12.83 14.43 6.71
C PRO A 78 -11.99 13.22 7.13
N HIS A 79 -12.63 12.13 7.55
CA HIS A 79 -11.96 10.90 7.96
C HIS A 79 -11.50 10.01 6.80
N ILE A 80 -11.92 10.31 5.58
CA ILE A 80 -11.48 9.59 4.37
C ILE A 80 -10.14 10.17 3.93
N LYS A 81 -9.13 9.36 3.97
CA LYS A 81 -7.77 9.72 3.56
C LYS A 81 -7.66 9.69 2.04
N THR A 82 -7.63 10.87 1.42
CA THR A 82 -7.48 11.02 -0.02
C THR A 82 -6.04 11.36 -0.40
N SER A 83 -5.61 10.96 -1.58
CA SER A 83 -4.28 11.31 -2.11
C SER A 83 -4.23 11.25 -3.63
N LEU A 84 -3.37 12.08 -4.20
CA LEU A 84 -2.98 12.06 -5.61
C LEU A 84 -1.48 11.78 -5.69
N ALA A 85 -1.08 10.69 -6.34
CA ALA A 85 0.31 10.37 -6.61
C ALA A 85 0.52 10.25 -8.14
N PRO A 86 0.85 11.36 -8.83
CA PRO A 86 1.06 11.36 -10.26
C PRO A 86 2.24 10.48 -10.68
N GLY A 87 2.21 9.95 -11.90
CA GLY A 87 3.32 9.17 -12.46
C GLY A 87 4.55 10.01 -12.81
N SER A 88 4.35 11.31 -13.07
CA SER A 88 5.42 12.25 -13.39
C SER A 88 4.98 13.70 -13.17
N ARG A 89 5.95 14.61 -13.18
CA ARG A 89 5.67 16.07 -13.12
C ARG A 89 4.86 16.58 -14.32
N VAL A 90 4.88 15.87 -15.45
CA VAL A 90 4.04 16.21 -16.62
C VAL A 90 2.56 16.10 -16.27
N VAL A 91 2.18 15.14 -15.43
CA VAL A 91 0.80 14.96 -14.98
C VAL A 91 0.32 16.15 -14.16
N THR A 92 1.13 16.61 -13.22
CA THR A 92 0.82 17.82 -12.43
C THR A 92 0.69 19.03 -13.33
N ASP A 93 1.64 19.23 -14.26
CA ASP A 93 1.64 20.37 -15.21
C ASP A 93 0.34 20.45 -16.04
N TYR A 94 -0.10 19.32 -16.62
CA TYR A 94 -1.32 19.38 -17.42
C TYR A 94 -2.59 19.57 -16.58
N LEU A 95 -2.63 19.05 -15.36
CA LEU A 95 -3.75 19.29 -14.44
C LEU A 95 -3.81 20.76 -14.00
N GLU A 96 -2.67 21.39 -13.73
CA GLU A 96 -2.57 22.82 -13.41
C GLU A 96 -3.01 23.67 -14.60
N ARG A 97 -2.48 23.42 -15.78
CA ARG A 97 -2.82 24.16 -17.02
C ARG A 97 -4.28 23.98 -17.42
N ALA A 98 -4.86 22.81 -17.17
CA ALA A 98 -6.29 22.56 -17.35
C ALA A 98 -7.14 23.15 -16.21
N LYS A 99 -6.52 23.75 -15.17
CA LYS A 99 -7.18 24.32 -13.98
C LYS A 99 -8.04 23.27 -13.23
N LEU A 100 -7.57 22.03 -13.17
CA LEU A 100 -8.26 20.91 -12.51
C LEU A 100 -7.67 20.56 -11.15
N LEU A 101 -6.37 20.81 -10.95
CA LEU A 101 -5.67 20.46 -9.72
C LEU A 101 -6.29 21.13 -8.46
N PRO A 102 -6.70 22.42 -8.48
CA PRO A 102 -7.34 23.04 -7.32
C PRO A 102 -8.63 22.31 -6.88
N HIS A 103 -9.45 21.83 -7.83
CA HIS A 103 -10.69 21.11 -7.51
C HIS A 103 -10.44 19.71 -6.94
N LEU A 104 -9.40 19.02 -7.41
CA LEU A 104 -8.93 17.79 -6.80
C LEU A 104 -8.45 18.04 -5.36
N SER A 105 -7.68 19.10 -5.14
CA SER A 105 -7.19 19.48 -3.81
C SER A 105 -8.33 19.86 -2.86
N GLU A 106 -9.39 20.52 -3.34
CA GLU A 106 -10.57 20.85 -2.53
C GLU A 106 -11.30 19.60 -2.03
N LEU A 107 -11.27 18.51 -2.79
CA LEU A 107 -11.76 17.18 -2.36
C LEU A 107 -10.71 16.38 -1.57
N GLY A 108 -9.58 16.99 -1.23
CA GLY A 108 -8.50 16.39 -0.45
C GLY A 108 -7.48 15.58 -1.28
N PHE A 109 -7.65 15.44 -2.60
CA PHE A 109 -6.70 14.78 -3.49
C PHE A 109 -5.49 15.65 -3.77
N ASN A 110 -4.71 15.94 -2.72
CA ASN A 110 -3.46 16.68 -2.84
C ASN A 110 -2.34 15.79 -3.41
N VAL A 111 -1.40 16.41 -4.11
CA VAL A 111 -0.18 15.74 -4.57
C VAL A 111 0.65 15.35 -3.35
N ALA A 112 0.62 14.08 -2.99
CA ALA A 112 1.32 13.54 -1.82
C ALA A 112 2.77 13.13 -2.16
N ALA A 113 2.96 12.55 -3.35
CA ALA A 113 4.25 12.11 -3.87
C ALA A 113 4.12 11.81 -5.37
N TYR A 114 5.20 11.42 -6.02
CA TYR A 114 5.19 10.88 -7.37
C TYR A 114 5.48 9.39 -7.33
N GLY A 115 4.68 8.58 -8.07
CA GLY A 115 4.88 7.14 -8.16
C GLY A 115 3.80 6.30 -7.49
N CYS A 116 4.16 5.11 -7.02
CA CYS A 116 3.18 4.10 -6.58
C CYS A 116 2.59 4.33 -5.18
N THR A 117 3.11 5.20 -4.39
CA THR A 117 2.69 5.63 -3.03
C THR A 117 1.68 4.70 -2.32
N THR A 118 0.38 4.97 -2.40
CA THR A 118 -0.65 4.16 -1.73
C THR A 118 -0.74 2.73 -2.26
N CYS A 119 -0.50 2.51 -3.56
CA CYS A 119 -0.55 1.17 -4.16
C CYS A 119 0.49 0.20 -3.57
N ILE A 120 1.53 0.70 -2.92
CA ILE A 120 2.58 -0.08 -2.26
C ILE A 120 2.54 0.05 -0.72
N GLY A 121 1.42 0.48 -0.16
CA GLY A 121 1.26 0.56 1.29
C GLY A 121 1.84 1.81 1.94
N ASN A 122 2.16 2.85 1.17
CA ASN A 122 2.67 4.13 1.68
C ASN A 122 1.57 5.20 1.84
N ALA A 123 0.34 4.77 2.15
CA ALA A 123 -0.76 5.68 2.46
C ALA A 123 -0.58 6.39 3.81
N GLY A 124 0.32 5.90 4.65
CA GLY A 124 0.40 6.26 6.06
C GLY A 124 -0.72 5.63 6.88
N ASP A 125 -0.65 5.77 8.20
CA ASP A 125 -1.60 5.16 9.12
C ASP A 125 -2.95 5.89 9.14
N LEU A 126 -4.01 5.22 9.57
CA LEU A 126 -5.28 5.81 9.95
C LEU A 126 -5.17 6.40 11.37
N THR A 127 -6.15 7.19 11.80
CA THR A 127 -6.13 7.71 13.18
C THR A 127 -6.21 6.56 14.19
N PRO A 128 -5.65 6.72 15.40
CA PRO A 128 -5.73 5.69 16.44
C PRO A 128 -7.16 5.25 16.72
N ALA A 129 -8.11 6.20 16.82
CA ALA A 129 -9.52 5.92 17.09
C ALA A 129 -10.18 5.07 15.99
N ILE A 130 -9.86 5.33 14.71
CA ILE A 130 -10.35 4.52 13.58
C ILE A 130 -9.73 3.13 13.63
N ASN A 131 -8.41 3.02 13.84
CA ASN A 131 -7.73 1.73 13.93
C ASN A 131 -8.28 0.86 15.06
N GLU A 132 -8.52 1.46 16.23
CA GLU A 132 -9.13 0.78 17.37
C GLU A 132 -10.56 0.30 17.06
N ALA A 133 -11.40 1.17 16.48
CA ALA A 133 -12.76 0.80 16.12
C ALA A 133 -12.80 -0.37 15.11
N ILE A 134 -11.92 -0.36 14.10
CA ILE A 134 -11.82 -1.44 13.12
C ILE A 134 -11.40 -2.76 13.79
N THR A 135 -10.38 -2.73 14.64
CA THR A 135 -9.82 -3.95 15.25
C THR A 135 -10.71 -4.50 16.34
N ALA A 136 -11.29 -3.65 17.20
CA ALA A 136 -12.15 -4.07 18.30
C ALA A 136 -13.49 -4.65 17.81
N ASN A 137 -14.01 -4.18 16.69
CA ASN A 137 -15.29 -4.63 16.14
C ASN A 137 -15.15 -5.49 14.89
N ASP A 138 -13.92 -5.85 14.51
CA ASP A 138 -13.60 -6.65 13.31
C ASP A 138 -14.32 -6.14 12.05
N LEU A 139 -14.24 -4.80 11.82
CA LEU A 139 -14.92 -4.14 10.71
C LEU A 139 -14.23 -4.44 9.36
N VAL A 140 -15.05 -4.55 8.33
CA VAL A 140 -14.63 -4.66 6.93
C VAL A 140 -14.74 -3.29 6.27
N CYS A 141 -13.76 -2.42 6.54
CA CYS A 141 -13.66 -1.13 5.86
C CYS A 141 -12.86 -1.25 4.57
N ALA A 142 -13.00 -0.25 3.68
CA ALA A 142 -12.52 -0.31 2.32
C ALA A 142 -11.45 0.71 1.98
N ALA A 143 -10.59 0.35 1.02
CA ALA A 143 -9.80 1.29 0.23
C ALA A 143 -10.20 1.19 -1.25
N VAL A 144 -10.29 2.33 -1.93
CA VAL A 144 -10.52 2.42 -3.37
C VAL A 144 -9.35 3.15 -4.01
N LEU A 145 -8.69 2.51 -4.97
CA LEU A 145 -7.48 3.07 -5.56
C LEU A 145 -7.36 2.80 -7.06
N SER A 146 -6.74 3.73 -7.77
CA SER A 146 -6.41 3.55 -9.19
C SER A 146 -5.05 2.87 -9.37
N GLY A 147 -4.83 1.80 -8.61
CA GLY A 147 -3.62 1.00 -8.64
C GLY A 147 -3.74 -0.23 -9.54
N ASN A 148 -2.80 -1.15 -9.38
CA ASN A 148 -2.78 -2.43 -10.10
C ASN A 148 -2.73 -3.64 -9.14
N ARG A 149 -2.77 -3.42 -7.84
CA ARG A 149 -2.74 -4.46 -6.80
C ARG A 149 -3.61 -4.04 -5.61
N ASN A 150 -4.39 -4.97 -5.10
CA ASN A 150 -5.36 -4.74 -4.03
C ASN A 150 -5.39 -5.87 -3.00
N PHE A 151 -4.24 -6.50 -2.74
CA PHE A 151 -4.17 -7.56 -1.73
C PHE A 151 -4.54 -7.04 -0.34
N GLU A 152 -5.18 -7.89 0.43
CA GLU A 152 -5.44 -7.61 1.84
C GLU A 152 -4.15 -7.25 2.58
N ALA A 153 -4.24 -6.29 3.48
CA ALA A 153 -3.14 -5.72 4.24
C ALA A 153 -2.04 -5.00 3.41
N ARG A 154 -2.14 -4.98 2.07
CA ARG A 154 -1.16 -4.27 1.24
C ARG A 154 -1.30 -2.76 1.30
N ILE A 155 -2.54 -2.26 1.23
CA ILE A 155 -2.82 -0.82 1.21
C ILE A 155 -2.72 -0.25 2.62
N HIS A 156 -3.35 -0.94 3.58
CA HIS A 156 -3.27 -0.65 4.99
C HIS A 156 -3.50 -1.94 5.80
N PRO A 157 -2.78 -2.19 6.91
CA PRO A 157 -2.87 -3.44 7.67
C PRO A 157 -4.29 -3.79 8.13
N ASN A 158 -5.09 -2.78 8.44
CA ASN A 158 -6.44 -2.95 8.99
C ASN A 158 -7.55 -2.87 7.94
N LEU A 159 -7.24 -2.64 6.65
CA LEU A 159 -8.24 -2.60 5.57
C LEU A 159 -8.23 -3.90 4.77
N ARG A 160 -9.34 -4.63 4.87
CA ARG A 160 -9.50 -5.92 4.19
C ARG A 160 -10.12 -5.79 2.80
N ALA A 161 -11.06 -4.87 2.61
CA ALA A 161 -11.76 -4.68 1.35
C ALA A 161 -11.04 -3.63 0.48
N ASN A 162 -10.25 -4.09 -0.48
CA ASN A 162 -9.46 -3.20 -1.35
C ASN A 162 -9.95 -3.32 -2.80
N PHE A 163 -10.36 -2.21 -3.40
CA PHE A 163 -10.95 -2.17 -4.74
C PHE A 163 -10.10 -1.36 -5.71
N LEU A 164 -9.90 -1.90 -6.90
CA LEU A 164 -9.29 -1.18 -8.01
C LEU A 164 -10.36 -0.48 -8.82
N ALA A 165 -10.18 0.80 -9.07
CA ALA A 165 -11.10 1.61 -9.84
C ALA A 165 -10.34 2.63 -10.71
N SER A 166 -10.97 3.13 -11.77
CA SER A 166 -10.41 4.24 -12.55
C SER A 166 -10.34 5.52 -11.71
N PRO A 167 -9.42 6.47 -12.00
CA PRO A 167 -9.31 7.73 -11.26
C PRO A 167 -10.62 8.48 -11.04
N PRO A 168 -11.52 8.65 -12.03
CA PRO A 168 -12.81 9.30 -11.77
C PRO A 168 -13.72 8.50 -10.81
N LEU A 169 -13.69 7.17 -10.87
CA LEU A 169 -14.45 6.34 -9.92
C LEU A 169 -13.85 6.39 -8.51
N VAL A 170 -12.54 6.53 -8.37
CA VAL A 170 -11.91 6.77 -7.04
C VAL A 170 -12.46 8.06 -6.43
N VAL A 171 -12.56 9.16 -7.21
CA VAL A 171 -13.17 10.42 -6.75
C VAL A 171 -14.63 10.22 -6.37
N ALA A 172 -15.40 9.50 -7.20
CA ALA A 172 -16.81 9.24 -6.94
C ALA A 172 -17.03 8.45 -5.64
N TYR A 173 -16.27 7.38 -5.40
CA TYR A 173 -16.35 6.60 -4.17
C TYR A 173 -15.84 7.36 -2.93
N ALA A 174 -14.88 8.27 -3.08
CA ALA A 174 -14.47 9.14 -1.99
C ALA A 174 -15.62 10.08 -1.56
N ILE A 175 -16.39 10.59 -2.51
CA ILE A 175 -17.54 11.45 -2.23
C ILE A 175 -18.70 10.61 -1.63
N ALA A 176 -19.02 9.46 -2.22
CA ALA A 176 -20.03 8.54 -1.70
C ALA A 176 -19.72 8.02 -0.30
N GLY A 177 -18.43 7.80 -0.02
CA GLY A 177 -17.92 7.41 1.29
C GLY A 177 -18.15 5.95 1.66
N SER A 178 -18.77 5.13 0.81
CA SER A 178 -19.03 3.71 1.12
C SER A 178 -19.13 2.85 -0.15
N MET A 179 -18.68 1.61 -0.04
CA MET A 179 -18.87 0.58 -1.08
C MET A 179 -20.31 0.07 -1.16
N SER A 180 -21.12 0.35 -0.15
CA SER A 180 -22.53 -0.01 -0.09
C SER A 180 -23.45 0.93 -0.89
N VAL A 181 -22.89 1.96 -1.53
CA VAL A 181 -23.61 2.87 -2.43
C VAL A 181 -23.54 2.34 -3.87
N ASP A 182 -24.67 2.26 -4.52
CA ASP A 182 -24.73 2.01 -5.97
C ASP A 182 -24.60 3.33 -6.73
N LEU A 183 -23.42 3.57 -7.29
CA LEU A 183 -23.14 4.80 -8.02
C LEU A 183 -24.03 5.04 -9.25
N MET A 184 -24.71 4.01 -9.74
CA MET A 184 -25.58 4.12 -10.94
C MET A 184 -26.99 4.59 -10.59
N THR A 185 -27.46 4.26 -9.39
CA THR A 185 -28.88 4.45 -9.01
C THR A 185 -29.07 5.26 -7.72
N GLU A 186 -28.02 5.40 -6.91
CA GLU A 186 -28.11 6.10 -5.63
C GLU A 186 -27.32 7.42 -5.67
N PRO A 187 -27.74 8.45 -4.91
CA PRO A 187 -27.04 9.73 -4.89
C PRO A 187 -25.67 9.62 -4.19
N LEU A 188 -24.69 10.36 -4.68
CA LEU A 188 -23.38 10.53 -4.06
C LEU A 188 -23.44 11.44 -2.82
N GLY A 189 -24.41 12.33 -2.78
CA GLY A 189 -24.59 13.31 -1.72
C GLY A 189 -25.66 14.34 -2.10
N LYS A 190 -25.71 15.44 -1.34
CA LYS A 190 -26.63 16.53 -1.57
C LYS A 190 -25.90 17.81 -1.98
N ASP A 191 -26.53 18.57 -2.89
CA ASP A 191 -26.03 19.88 -3.30
C ASP A 191 -26.24 20.94 -2.20
N LYS A 192 -25.76 22.17 -2.46
CA LYS A 192 -25.94 23.33 -1.57
C LYS A 192 -27.39 23.69 -1.26
N LYS A 193 -28.36 23.18 -2.04
CA LYS A 193 -29.80 23.36 -1.87
C LYS A 193 -30.49 22.15 -1.28
N GLY A 194 -29.75 21.13 -0.86
CA GLY A 194 -30.25 19.89 -0.27
C GLY A 194 -30.79 18.86 -1.29
N ARG A 195 -30.63 19.09 -2.60
CA ARG A 195 -31.07 18.16 -3.65
C ARG A 195 -30.07 17.05 -3.85
N ASP A 196 -30.56 15.86 -4.15
CA ASP A 196 -29.71 14.70 -4.43
C ASP A 196 -28.87 14.91 -5.71
N VAL A 197 -27.61 14.52 -5.65
CA VAL A 197 -26.68 14.59 -6.78
C VAL A 197 -26.22 13.19 -7.11
N TYR A 198 -26.48 12.77 -8.34
CA TYR A 198 -26.11 11.46 -8.86
C TYR A 198 -24.80 11.53 -9.64
N LEU A 199 -24.16 10.37 -9.84
CA LEU A 199 -22.93 10.30 -10.63
C LEU A 199 -23.12 10.87 -12.05
N GLY A 200 -24.26 10.60 -12.69
CA GLY A 200 -24.59 11.11 -14.02
C GLY A 200 -24.61 12.64 -14.11
N ASP A 201 -24.93 13.34 -13.02
CA ASP A 201 -24.99 14.81 -12.98
C ASP A 201 -23.59 15.47 -13.06
N ILE A 202 -22.55 14.73 -12.68
CA ILE A 202 -21.17 15.24 -12.58
C ILE A 202 -20.18 14.46 -13.45
N TRP A 203 -20.63 13.39 -14.12
CA TRP A 203 -19.77 12.62 -15.02
C TRP A 203 -19.35 13.48 -16.22
N PRO A 204 -18.04 13.55 -16.54
CA PRO A 204 -17.59 14.33 -17.69
C PRO A 204 -17.92 13.62 -18.99
N SER A 205 -18.29 14.39 -20.02
CA SER A 205 -18.46 13.85 -21.37
C SER A 205 -17.11 13.56 -22.03
N SER A 206 -17.11 12.71 -23.05
CA SER A 206 -15.91 12.44 -23.84
C SER A 206 -15.36 13.71 -24.52
N ASP A 207 -16.25 14.60 -24.95
CA ASP A 207 -15.83 15.87 -25.60
C ASP A 207 -15.16 16.81 -24.62
N GLU A 208 -15.64 16.91 -23.38
CA GLU A 208 -15.00 17.70 -22.33
C GLU A 208 -13.57 17.19 -22.04
N VAL A 209 -13.40 15.88 -21.97
CA VAL A 209 -12.06 15.26 -21.75
C VAL A 209 -11.18 15.53 -22.96
N HIS A 210 -11.70 15.30 -24.18
CA HIS A 210 -10.96 15.50 -25.42
C HIS A 210 -10.47 16.94 -25.59
N ALA A 211 -11.31 17.91 -25.29
CA ALA A 211 -10.95 19.34 -25.35
C ALA A 211 -9.74 19.71 -24.47
N LEU A 212 -9.50 18.96 -23.39
CA LEU A 212 -8.38 19.18 -22.46
C LEU A 212 -7.13 18.37 -22.82
N MET A 213 -7.19 17.39 -23.72
CA MET A 213 -6.04 16.57 -24.12
C MET A 213 -4.90 17.40 -24.69
N LYS A 214 -5.18 18.57 -25.28
CA LYS A 214 -4.17 19.51 -25.76
C LYS A 214 -3.14 19.93 -24.70
N TYR A 215 -3.51 19.89 -23.41
CA TYR A 215 -2.60 20.21 -22.30
C TYR A 215 -1.67 19.06 -21.97
N ALA A 216 -2.11 17.82 -22.17
CA ALA A 216 -1.36 16.60 -21.84
C ALA A 216 -0.45 16.13 -22.99
N MET A 217 -0.91 16.28 -24.24
CA MET A 217 -0.21 15.81 -25.43
C MET A 217 0.75 16.87 -25.98
N ASN A 218 1.77 17.25 -25.20
CA ASN A 218 2.70 18.30 -25.56
C ASN A 218 4.16 17.94 -25.24
N ALA A 219 4.93 17.63 -26.29
CA ALA A 219 6.36 17.29 -26.16
C ALA A 219 7.21 18.43 -25.55
N LYS A 220 6.81 19.70 -25.74
CA LYS A 220 7.54 20.85 -25.17
C LYS A 220 7.48 20.84 -23.64
N THR A 221 6.36 20.40 -23.07
CA THR A 221 6.21 20.25 -21.60
C THR A 221 7.24 19.27 -21.06
N PHE A 222 7.37 18.10 -21.70
CA PHE A 222 8.35 17.10 -21.28
C PHE A 222 9.77 17.65 -21.34
N ARG A 223 10.15 18.27 -22.45
CA ARG A 223 11.49 18.90 -22.60
C ARG A 223 11.72 19.95 -21.50
N ARG A 224 10.78 20.84 -21.27
CA ARG A 224 10.90 21.90 -20.25
C ARG A 224 11.10 21.33 -18.84
N LEU A 225 10.41 20.24 -18.50
CA LEU A 225 10.45 19.65 -17.16
C LEU A 225 11.65 18.74 -16.92
N TYR A 226 12.23 18.15 -17.98
CA TYR A 226 13.25 17.11 -17.88
C TYR A 226 14.55 17.38 -18.62
N SER A 227 14.70 18.54 -19.30
CA SER A 227 15.96 18.89 -19.98
C SER A 227 17.11 19.13 -19.02
N ASP A 228 16.81 19.52 -17.80
CA ASP A 228 17.82 19.76 -16.77
C ASP A 228 17.25 19.32 -15.41
N LEU A 229 17.58 18.11 -14.99
CA LEU A 229 17.08 17.52 -13.75
C LEU A 229 17.84 17.99 -12.51
N THR A 230 19.01 18.57 -12.69
CA THR A 230 19.90 18.97 -11.58
C THR A 230 19.85 20.47 -11.30
N LYS A 231 19.30 21.25 -12.23
CA LYS A 231 19.21 22.70 -12.11
C LYS A 231 18.11 23.10 -11.12
N ASP A 232 18.42 24.06 -10.26
CA ASP A 232 17.49 24.69 -9.32
C ASP A 232 16.89 23.76 -8.23
N HIS A 233 17.43 22.57 -8.02
CA HIS A 233 17.03 21.69 -6.93
C HIS A 233 17.83 22.00 -5.65
N LYS A 234 17.38 22.98 -4.87
CA LYS A 234 18.06 23.42 -3.63
C LYS A 234 18.41 22.27 -2.69
N LEU A 235 17.47 21.33 -2.48
CA LEU A 235 17.71 20.18 -1.61
C LEU A 235 18.75 19.21 -2.19
N TRP A 236 18.71 18.96 -3.50
CA TRP A 236 19.70 18.13 -4.18
C TRP A 236 21.09 18.75 -4.13
N ASN A 237 21.18 20.05 -4.40
CA ASN A 237 22.44 20.78 -4.40
C ASN A 237 23.03 20.96 -2.99
N ALA A 238 22.20 20.84 -1.96
CA ALA A 238 22.63 20.89 -0.56
C ALA A 238 23.15 19.54 -0.03
N VAL A 239 22.97 18.43 -0.78
CA VAL A 239 23.50 17.13 -0.39
C VAL A 239 25.03 17.16 -0.53
N PRO A 240 25.79 16.91 0.54
CA PRO A 240 27.25 16.86 0.45
C PRO A 240 27.66 15.72 -0.46
N THR A 241 28.56 16.02 -1.40
CA THR A 241 29.13 14.99 -2.28
C THR A 241 30.22 14.24 -1.54
N ALA A 242 30.14 12.92 -1.56
CA ALA A 242 31.26 12.08 -1.14
C ALA A 242 32.38 12.17 -2.18
N SER A 243 33.62 12.40 -1.73
CA SER A 243 34.81 12.38 -2.57
C SER A 243 35.60 11.11 -2.27
N GLY A 244 36.20 10.51 -3.32
CA GLY A 244 37.01 9.29 -3.17
C GLY A 244 36.56 8.13 -4.04
N GLN A 245 37.35 7.06 -4.09
CA GLN A 245 37.03 5.86 -4.84
C GLN A 245 36.15 4.88 -4.04
N VAL A 246 36.14 5.01 -2.72
CA VAL A 246 35.37 4.16 -1.81
C VAL A 246 34.34 5.04 -1.08
N TYR A 247 33.10 4.58 -1.05
CA TYR A 247 32.04 5.27 -0.33
C TYR A 247 32.14 4.93 1.17
N ASP A 248 32.20 5.96 1.99
CA ASP A 248 32.13 5.81 3.45
C ASP A 248 30.66 5.74 3.89
N TRP A 249 30.22 4.57 4.33
CA TRP A 249 28.83 4.32 4.70
C TRP A 249 28.48 4.98 6.03
N PRO A 250 27.65 6.03 6.05
CA PRO A 250 27.24 6.64 7.30
C PRO A 250 26.34 5.71 8.10
N LYS A 251 26.38 5.81 9.43
CA LYS A 251 25.46 5.12 10.31
C LYS A 251 24.03 5.64 10.04
N SER A 252 23.19 4.82 9.44
CA SER A 252 21.82 5.16 9.06
C SER A 252 20.88 4.00 9.33
N THR A 253 19.67 4.32 9.80
CA THR A 253 18.56 3.35 9.91
C THR A 253 17.71 3.26 8.66
N TYR A 254 18.01 4.04 7.61
CA TYR A 254 17.33 4.00 6.30
C TYR A 254 18.12 3.27 5.24
N ILE A 255 19.46 3.44 5.22
CA ILE A 255 20.34 2.82 4.23
C ILE A 255 21.52 2.21 5.00
N ALA A 256 21.77 0.93 4.78
CA ALA A 256 22.89 0.21 5.36
C ALA A 256 23.76 -0.39 4.26
N GLU A 257 25.04 -0.54 4.53
CA GLU A 257 25.96 -1.22 3.63
C GLU A 257 25.46 -2.63 3.33
N PRO A 258 25.33 -3.03 2.05
CA PRO A 258 24.82 -4.33 1.68
C PRO A 258 25.75 -5.47 2.15
N PRO A 259 25.26 -6.48 2.87
CA PRO A 259 26.09 -7.53 3.45
C PRO A 259 26.73 -8.47 2.41
N PHE A 260 26.20 -8.50 1.20
CA PHE A 260 26.72 -9.34 0.11
C PHE A 260 28.04 -8.81 -0.48
N PHE A 261 28.47 -7.61 -0.09
CA PHE A 261 29.79 -7.06 -0.44
C PHE A 261 30.84 -7.27 0.66
N ALA A 262 30.47 -7.78 1.84
CA ALA A 262 31.38 -7.90 2.97
C ALA A 262 32.64 -8.72 2.66
N ASP A 263 32.54 -9.79 1.86
CA ASP A 263 33.64 -10.66 1.48
C ASP A 263 33.91 -10.56 -0.05
N PHE A 264 33.70 -9.38 -0.62
CA PHE A 264 33.91 -9.18 -2.06
C PHE A 264 35.39 -9.29 -2.40
N ALA A 265 35.71 -10.13 -3.39
CA ALA A 265 37.07 -10.32 -3.91
C ALA A 265 37.09 -10.17 -5.43
N MET A 266 38.21 -9.74 -5.97
CA MET A 266 38.41 -9.63 -7.43
C MET A 266 38.35 -10.98 -8.14
N GLU A 267 38.79 -12.04 -7.44
CA GLU A 267 38.63 -13.40 -7.93
C GLU A 267 37.28 -13.95 -7.48
N PRO A 268 36.36 -14.28 -8.40
CA PRO A 268 35.08 -14.86 -8.03
C PRO A 268 35.28 -16.18 -7.32
N PRO A 269 34.63 -16.46 -6.19
CA PRO A 269 34.73 -17.78 -5.57
C PRO A 269 34.25 -18.81 -6.58
N ILE A 270 35.05 -19.82 -6.82
CA ILE A 270 34.69 -20.93 -7.72
C ILE A 270 33.47 -21.61 -7.10
N ALA A 271 32.31 -21.31 -7.67
CA ALA A 271 31.03 -21.83 -7.22
C ALA A 271 30.84 -23.27 -7.72
N ASP A 272 31.71 -24.17 -7.31
CA ASP A 272 31.51 -25.61 -7.50
C ASP A 272 30.72 -26.19 -6.31
N ASN A 273 29.60 -25.55 -6.01
CA ASN A 273 28.76 -25.99 -4.92
C ASN A 273 27.30 -26.18 -5.38
N PRO A 274 27.01 -27.27 -6.10
CA PRO A 274 25.63 -27.60 -6.38
C PRO A 274 24.88 -27.74 -5.06
N ILE A 275 23.71 -27.11 -4.94
CA ILE A 275 22.84 -27.24 -3.77
C ILE A 275 22.49 -28.73 -3.62
N ARG A 276 23.07 -29.39 -2.61
CA ARG A 276 22.83 -30.80 -2.31
C ARG A 276 22.26 -30.95 -0.92
N GLY A 277 21.28 -31.84 -0.76
CA GLY A 277 20.68 -32.12 0.54
C GLY A 277 19.94 -30.96 1.18
N ALA A 278 19.58 -29.93 0.41
CA ALA A 278 18.79 -28.82 0.91
C ALA A 278 17.39 -29.28 1.29
N ARG A 279 16.88 -28.71 2.39
CA ARG A 279 15.52 -28.96 2.87
C ARG A 279 14.63 -27.76 2.55
N ALA A 280 13.37 -28.02 2.15
CA ALA A 280 12.40 -26.96 1.98
C ALA A 280 12.15 -26.24 3.32
N LEU A 281 12.21 -24.91 3.32
CA LEU A 281 11.90 -24.07 4.47
C LEU A 281 10.41 -23.77 4.53
N GLY A 282 9.76 -23.62 3.37
CA GLY A 282 8.35 -23.34 3.25
C GLY A 282 7.81 -23.76 1.89
N LEU A 283 6.55 -24.09 1.85
CA LEU A 283 5.78 -24.36 0.64
C LEU A 283 4.54 -23.47 0.66
N PHE A 284 4.44 -22.52 -0.26
CA PHE A 284 3.41 -21.49 -0.20
C PHE A 284 2.31 -21.65 -1.25
N GLY A 285 2.50 -22.50 -2.26
CA GLY A 285 1.54 -22.73 -3.34
C GLY A 285 1.48 -21.60 -4.35
N ASP A 286 0.36 -21.51 -5.05
CA ASP A 286 0.13 -20.54 -6.12
C ASP A 286 -0.22 -19.14 -5.60
N SER A 287 -0.15 -18.14 -6.48
CA SER A 287 -0.53 -16.74 -6.23
C SER A 287 0.33 -16.03 -5.16
N ILE A 288 1.50 -16.53 -4.87
CA ILE A 288 2.49 -15.85 -4.02
C ILE A 288 3.30 -14.87 -4.86
N THR A 289 3.43 -13.66 -4.35
CA THR A 289 4.20 -12.57 -4.99
C THR A 289 5.31 -12.10 -4.05
N THR A 290 6.18 -11.24 -4.55
CA THR A 290 7.23 -10.59 -3.74
C THR A 290 6.67 -9.85 -2.53
N ASP A 291 5.43 -9.37 -2.57
CA ASP A 291 4.79 -8.68 -1.45
C ASP A 291 4.48 -9.60 -0.26
N HIS A 292 4.32 -10.89 -0.51
CA HIS A 292 4.16 -11.90 0.56
C HIS A 292 5.50 -12.21 1.23
N ILE A 293 6.58 -12.14 0.49
CA ILE A 293 7.93 -12.46 0.95
C ILE A 293 8.55 -11.24 1.63
N SER A 294 8.51 -10.07 0.96
CA SER A 294 9.15 -8.82 1.40
C SER A 294 8.07 -7.74 1.55
N PRO A 295 7.64 -7.42 2.77
CA PRO A 295 6.58 -6.45 3.02
C PRO A 295 7.01 -5.03 2.66
N ALA A 296 6.02 -4.17 2.34
CA ALA A 296 6.25 -2.77 2.00
C ALA A 296 5.54 -1.80 2.96
N GLY A 297 4.50 -2.25 3.65
CA GLY A 297 3.66 -1.44 4.53
C GLY A 297 4.31 -1.08 5.87
N SER A 298 3.50 -0.50 6.75
CA SER A 298 3.90 -0.18 8.12
C SER A 298 4.06 -1.44 8.98
N PHE A 299 4.79 -1.33 10.07
CA PHE A 299 5.01 -2.41 11.02
C PHE A 299 4.87 -1.92 12.47
N ARG A 300 4.57 -2.86 13.36
CA ARG A 300 4.32 -2.57 14.78
C ARG A 300 5.65 -2.43 15.53
N GLU A 301 5.62 -1.67 16.64
CA GLU A 301 6.77 -1.53 17.54
C GLU A 301 7.22 -2.87 18.12
N ALA A 302 6.26 -3.74 18.48
CA ALA A 302 6.55 -5.07 19.01
C ALA A 302 7.08 -6.06 17.96
N SER A 303 7.10 -5.69 16.66
CA SER A 303 7.69 -6.54 15.62
C SER A 303 9.22 -6.56 15.71
N PRO A 304 9.91 -7.59 15.20
CA PRO A 304 11.37 -7.62 15.17
C PRO A 304 12.01 -6.39 14.50
N ALA A 305 11.39 -5.87 13.43
CA ALA A 305 11.85 -4.65 12.78
C ALA A 305 11.61 -3.41 13.65
N GLY A 306 10.47 -3.35 14.37
CA GLY A 306 10.18 -2.27 15.31
C GLY A 306 11.16 -2.26 16.47
N GLN A 307 11.42 -3.42 17.07
CA GLN A 307 12.39 -3.55 18.18
C GLN A 307 13.81 -3.18 17.74
N TYR A 308 14.20 -3.55 16.52
CA TYR A 308 15.48 -3.12 15.95
C TYR A 308 15.58 -1.58 15.89
N LEU A 309 14.54 -0.90 15.41
CA LEU A 309 14.54 0.57 15.31
C LEU A 309 14.52 1.24 16.69
N VAL A 310 13.74 0.73 17.65
CA VAL A 310 13.75 1.22 19.04
C VAL A 310 15.15 1.09 19.65
N GLY A 311 15.80 -0.05 19.47
CA GLY A 311 17.18 -0.28 19.90
C GLY A 311 18.20 0.67 19.26
N HIS A 312 17.89 1.27 18.12
CA HIS A 312 18.67 2.31 17.45
C HIS A 312 18.19 3.74 17.75
N GLY A 313 17.33 3.92 18.75
CA GLY A 313 16.85 5.23 19.18
C GLY A 313 15.78 5.87 18.28
N VAL A 314 15.21 5.13 17.32
CA VAL A 314 14.14 5.64 16.44
C VAL A 314 12.82 5.59 17.18
N LYS A 315 12.13 6.71 17.28
CA LYS A 315 10.81 6.80 17.90
C LYS A 315 9.75 6.15 17.01
N ARG A 316 8.67 5.64 17.60
CA ARG A 316 7.55 5.02 16.86
C ARG A 316 6.98 5.91 15.76
N ALA A 317 6.87 7.22 16.01
CA ALA A 317 6.40 8.19 15.02
C ALA A 317 7.28 8.28 13.76
N ASP A 318 8.57 7.94 13.88
CA ASP A 318 9.57 8.02 12.83
C ASP A 318 9.86 6.67 12.16
N PHE A 319 9.12 5.62 12.50
CA PHE A 319 9.33 4.27 11.93
C PHE A 319 9.16 4.25 10.43
N ASN A 320 8.17 4.98 9.92
CA ASN A 320 7.80 4.95 8.52
C ASN A 320 7.33 3.54 8.10
N SER A 321 7.71 3.06 6.92
CA SER A 321 7.31 1.76 6.39
C SER A 321 8.53 0.93 5.97
N TYR A 322 8.33 -0.39 5.78
CA TYR A 322 9.34 -1.24 5.14
C TYR A 322 9.78 -0.69 3.78
N GLY A 323 8.83 -0.17 2.99
CA GLY A 323 9.13 0.42 1.69
C GLY A 323 10.07 1.62 1.78
N ALA A 324 9.88 2.50 2.78
CA ALA A 324 10.74 3.65 3.01
C ALA A 324 12.14 3.26 3.51
N ARG A 325 12.27 2.12 4.20
CA ARG A 325 13.54 1.60 4.74
C ARG A 325 14.15 0.47 3.91
N ARG A 326 13.73 0.35 2.68
CA ARG A 326 14.11 -0.71 1.74
C ARG A 326 15.62 -0.83 1.52
N GLY A 327 16.36 0.27 1.66
CA GLY A 327 17.82 0.32 1.60
C GLY A 327 18.51 -0.19 2.86
N ASN A 328 17.78 -0.60 3.89
CA ASN A 328 18.33 -1.18 5.12
C ASN A 328 17.93 -2.65 5.23
N HIS A 329 18.87 -3.54 4.91
CA HIS A 329 18.65 -4.99 4.96
C HIS A 329 18.32 -5.48 6.38
N GLU A 330 18.85 -4.84 7.42
CA GLU A 330 18.57 -5.19 8.81
C GLU A 330 17.08 -4.99 9.17
N VAL A 331 16.44 -3.96 8.63
CA VAL A 331 14.99 -3.76 8.78
C VAL A 331 14.22 -4.75 7.91
N MET A 332 14.63 -4.91 6.64
CA MET A 332 13.91 -5.74 5.68
C MET A 332 13.92 -7.23 6.03
N MET A 333 15.05 -7.78 6.43
CA MET A 333 15.14 -9.20 6.82
C MET A 333 14.28 -9.52 8.03
N ARG A 334 14.04 -8.55 8.92
CA ARG A 334 13.15 -8.68 10.08
C ARG A 334 11.68 -8.63 9.73
N GLY A 335 11.34 -8.37 8.48
CA GLY A 335 10.00 -8.39 7.92
C GLY A 335 9.77 -9.50 6.89
N THR A 336 10.78 -10.30 6.57
CA THR A 336 10.64 -11.39 5.60
C THR A 336 9.58 -12.38 6.05
N PHE A 337 8.63 -12.71 5.16
CA PHE A 337 7.45 -13.53 5.42
C PHE A 337 6.50 -13.01 6.51
N ALA A 338 6.58 -11.76 6.90
CA ALA A 338 5.66 -11.17 7.89
C ALA A 338 4.25 -10.84 7.33
N ASN A 339 3.94 -11.26 6.11
CA ASN A 339 2.61 -11.08 5.53
C ASN A 339 1.54 -11.82 6.36
N VAL A 340 0.43 -11.14 6.68
CA VAL A 340 -0.62 -11.66 7.57
C VAL A 340 -1.47 -12.77 6.96
N ARG A 341 -1.39 -12.98 5.64
CA ARG A 341 -2.18 -13.98 4.89
C ARG A 341 -1.36 -15.11 4.29
N ILE A 342 -0.05 -15.06 4.43
CA ILE A 342 0.79 -16.15 3.93
C ILE A 342 0.49 -17.45 4.69
N LYS A 343 0.45 -18.57 3.97
CA LYS A 343 0.21 -19.90 4.54
C LYS A 343 1.36 -20.81 4.14
N ASN A 344 2.03 -21.40 5.11
CA ASN A 344 3.00 -22.44 4.81
C ASN A 344 2.27 -23.80 4.72
N LEU A 345 2.20 -24.36 3.53
CA LEU A 345 1.48 -25.62 3.26
C LEU A 345 2.16 -26.86 3.88
N MET A 346 3.39 -26.71 4.37
CA MET A 346 4.06 -27.76 5.12
C MET A 346 3.49 -27.95 6.53
N ILE A 347 2.71 -26.97 7.03
CA ILE A 347 2.02 -27.10 8.31
C ILE A 347 0.73 -27.87 8.11
N PRO A 348 0.46 -28.89 8.93
CA PRO A 348 -0.82 -29.59 8.88
C PRO A 348 -2.02 -28.64 9.03
N SER A 349 -3.11 -28.96 8.36
CA SER A 349 -4.38 -28.27 8.59
C SER A 349 -4.86 -28.51 10.02
N LYS A 350 -5.55 -27.52 10.58
CA LYS A 350 -6.24 -27.64 11.86
C LYS A 350 -7.39 -28.66 11.74
N ALA A 351 -7.93 -29.10 12.87
CA ALA A 351 -9.03 -30.07 12.90
C ALA A 351 -10.28 -29.62 12.14
N ASP A 352 -10.49 -28.29 12.01
CA ASP A 352 -11.58 -27.69 11.25
C ASP A 352 -11.29 -27.56 9.74
N GLY A 353 -10.16 -28.08 9.26
CA GLY A 353 -9.71 -27.99 7.87
C GLY A 353 -9.06 -26.65 7.49
N THR A 354 -9.05 -25.67 8.38
CA THR A 354 -8.37 -24.40 8.15
C THR A 354 -6.86 -24.54 8.30
N ARG A 355 -6.10 -23.61 7.72
CA ARG A 355 -4.64 -23.52 7.89
C ARG A 355 -4.29 -22.30 8.70
N GLU A 356 -3.18 -22.40 9.43
CA GLU A 356 -2.62 -21.24 10.10
C GLU A 356 -2.21 -20.18 9.08
N GLU A 357 -2.66 -18.96 9.31
CA GLU A 357 -2.35 -17.78 8.49
C GLU A 357 -1.36 -16.89 9.21
N GLY A 358 -0.65 -16.11 8.40
CA GLY A 358 0.31 -15.15 8.89
C GLY A 358 1.73 -15.71 8.93
N GLY A 359 2.64 -14.85 8.52
CA GLY A 359 4.07 -15.09 8.58
C GLY A 359 4.65 -14.54 9.87
N VAL A 360 5.58 -15.27 10.43
CA VAL A 360 6.52 -14.75 11.41
C VAL A 360 7.84 -14.55 10.67
N THR A 361 8.44 -13.38 10.81
CA THR A 361 9.76 -13.13 10.23
C THR A 361 10.73 -14.23 10.62
N LEU A 362 11.56 -14.64 9.68
CA LEU A 362 12.60 -15.64 9.90
C LEU A 362 13.74 -15.12 10.77
N HIS A 363 13.80 -13.82 11.04
CA HIS A 363 14.84 -13.23 11.86
C HIS A 363 14.60 -13.49 13.34
N GLN A 364 15.56 -14.15 13.99
CA GLN A 364 15.64 -14.29 15.43
C GLN A 364 16.91 -13.63 15.96
N PRO A 365 16.83 -12.74 16.98
CA PRO A 365 17.96 -11.99 17.50
C PRO A 365 19.04 -12.84 18.19
N SER A 366 18.70 -14.05 18.61
CA SER A 366 19.50 -14.87 19.52
C SER A 366 20.47 -15.84 18.86
N GLY A 367 20.69 -15.75 17.55
CA GLY A 367 21.52 -16.74 16.83
C GLY A 367 20.93 -18.15 16.77
N GLU A 368 19.74 -18.34 17.28
CA GLU A 368 18.97 -19.57 17.08
C GLU A 368 18.51 -19.68 15.63
N LYS A 369 18.39 -20.89 15.14
CA LYS A 369 18.00 -21.16 13.74
C LYS A 369 16.70 -20.44 13.41
N PRO A 370 16.59 -19.82 12.24
CA PRO A 370 15.36 -19.17 11.83
C PRO A 370 14.21 -20.21 11.76
N TRP A 371 13.23 -20.01 12.62
CA TRP A 371 12.02 -20.81 12.63
C TRP A 371 10.89 -19.97 12.04
N CYS A 372 10.28 -20.46 10.99
CA CYS A 372 8.91 -20.06 10.72
C CYS A 372 8.06 -20.59 11.88
N SER A 373 7.18 -19.80 12.47
CA SER A 373 6.30 -20.27 13.59
C SER A 373 5.53 -21.54 13.23
N ALA A 374 5.39 -21.76 11.96
CA ALA A 374 4.94 -22.93 11.29
C ALA A 374 5.77 -24.19 11.53
N ALA A 375 7.04 -24.06 11.80
CA ALA A 375 7.93 -25.20 12.01
C ALA A 375 7.94 -25.73 13.46
N ARG A 376 7.32 -25.02 14.39
CA ARG A 376 7.28 -25.49 15.80
C ARG A 376 6.51 -26.78 16.01
N ASN A 377 5.63 -27.14 15.09
CA ASN A 377 4.80 -28.35 15.18
C ASN A 377 5.30 -29.53 14.33
N THR A 378 6.40 -29.39 13.62
CA THR A 378 7.05 -30.53 12.97
C THR A 378 8.06 -31.16 13.92
N ALA A 379 8.03 -32.47 14.05
CA ALA A 379 8.89 -33.25 14.93
C ALA A 379 10.37 -32.84 14.81
N PRO A 380 11.13 -32.84 15.92
CA PRO A 380 12.51 -32.39 15.91
C PRO A 380 13.35 -33.22 14.93
N ALA A 381 13.96 -32.54 13.97
CA ALA A 381 14.93 -33.17 13.09
C ALA A 381 16.11 -33.69 13.93
N PRO A 382 16.69 -34.85 13.63
CA PRO A 382 17.83 -35.39 14.36
C PRO A 382 18.99 -34.39 14.35
N ARG A 383 19.60 -34.19 15.51
CA ARG A 383 20.72 -33.28 15.71
C ARG A 383 21.89 -33.64 14.79
N ALA A 384 22.18 -32.81 13.81
CA ALA A 384 23.45 -32.87 13.12
C ALA A 384 24.48 -32.14 13.98
N THR A 385 25.46 -32.89 14.49
CA THR A 385 26.66 -32.36 15.14
C THR A 385 27.53 -31.69 14.08
N GLY A 386 27.56 -30.38 14.06
CA GLY A 386 28.42 -29.57 13.19
C GLY A 386 27.90 -28.12 13.18
N ARG A 387 28.71 -27.20 13.67
CA ARG A 387 28.37 -25.76 13.62
C ARG A 387 28.23 -25.31 12.17
N PRO A 388 27.06 -24.88 11.70
CA PRO A 388 26.96 -24.18 10.43
C PRO A 388 27.13 -22.68 10.68
N ARG A 389 28.10 -22.09 9.97
CA ARG A 389 28.13 -20.62 9.78
C ARG A 389 26.77 -20.18 9.21
N ALA A 390 26.22 -19.12 9.78
CA ALA A 390 25.02 -18.49 9.29
C ALA A 390 25.24 -18.07 7.83
N ARG A 391 24.61 -18.79 6.90
CA ARG A 391 24.45 -18.32 5.52
C ARG A 391 23.07 -17.72 5.40
N SER A 392 23.04 -16.45 5.07
CA SER A 392 21.84 -15.71 4.71
C SER A 392 21.13 -16.41 3.54
N CYS A 393 19.87 -16.80 3.75
CA CYS A 393 19.00 -17.20 2.65
C CYS A 393 18.54 -15.94 1.91
N TRP A 394 19.10 -15.71 0.73
CA TRP A 394 18.59 -14.76 -0.25
C TRP A 394 17.81 -15.53 -1.29
N VAL A 395 16.57 -15.12 -1.53
CA VAL A 395 15.77 -15.39 -2.73
C VAL A 395 15.62 -14.09 -3.47
#